data_775baf2c6e7be57dc386e2d05971fd73
#
_entry.id   775baf2c6e7be57dc386e2d05971fd73
#
_cell.length_a   1.000
_cell.length_b   1.000
_cell.length_c   1.000
_cell.angle_alpha   90.00
_cell.angle_beta   90.00
_cell.angle_gamma   90.00
#
_symmetry.space_group_name_H-M   'P 1'
#
loop_
_entity.id
_entity.type
_entity.pdbx_description
1 polymer ?
#
loop_
_entity_poly.entity_id
_entity_poly.type
_entity_poly.pdbx_seq_one_letter_code
_entity_poly.pdbx_strand_id
1 'polypeptide(L)'
;DRSVSRGLGDVYKRQLMDKETGEKLLVDSKEITAETVFVPETKNGSVDVTFIFDATGLHGKEIVVFEDLYRENVLLATHADINDEGQTVKIKNPEIGTKATADGKKEITADKITITDVVSYKDLTPGKEYKLTGVLMNKATNDKLLIDGKEITAEATFTPKATTGEVEMTFTFDARELTVETEVVAFETLYRDGIEIAVHADIEDEGQTVKITSLDKGTQPFVVCDG
;
A
#
# COMPACT_ATOMS: atom_id res chain seq x y z
N ASP A 1 -24.73 1.78 -59.66
CA ASP A 1 -23.60 1.73 -58.73
C ASP A 1 -24.03 2.45 -57.44
N ARG A 2 -24.52 1.67 -56.46
CA ARG A 2 -24.84 2.22 -55.13
C ARG A 2 -23.56 2.18 -54.30
N SER A 3 -22.82 3.30 -54.28
CA SER A 3 -21.83 3.49 -53.28
C SER A 3 -22.51 3.46 -51.92
N VAL A 4 -22.37 2.36 -51.19
CA VAL A 4 -22.71 2.28 -49.78
C VAL A 4 -21.73 3.21 -49.06
N SER A 5 -22.15 4.44 -48.81
CA SER A 5 -21.51 5.30 -47.82
C SER A 5 -21.46 4.48 -46.51
N ARG A 6 -20.31 3.97 -46.16
CA ARG A 6 -20.07 3.45 -44.81
C ARG A 6 -20.19 4.68 -43.90
N GLY A 7 -21.36 4.86 -43.32
CA GLY A 7 -21.57 5.92 -42.33
C GLY A 7 -20.43 5.87 -41.32
N LEU A 8 -19.80 7.00 -41.10
CA LEU A 8 -18.89 7.20 -40.01
C LEU A 8 -19.67 6.82 -38.72
N GLY A 9 -19.19 5.85 -37.95
CA GLY A 9 -19.85 5.41 -36.73
C GLY A 9 -19.96 6.54 -35.71
N ASP A 10 -20.82 6.35 -34.72
CA ASP A 10 -20.86 7.24 -33.57
C ASP A 10 -19.60 7.04 -32.72
N VAL A 11 -19.12 8.11 -32.09
CA VAL A 11 -17.92 8.08 -31.25
C VAL A 11 -18.30 8.45 -29.83
N TYR A 12 -18.07 7.54 -28.91
CA TYR A 12 -18.08 7.84 -27.49
C TYR A 12 -16.67 8.27 -27.05
N LYS A 13 -16.59 9.47 -26.45
CA LYS A 13 -15.36 9.97 -25.80
C LYS A 13 -15.59 10.06 -24.31
N ARG A 14 -14.64 9.60 -23.53
CA ARG A 14 -14.67 9.61 -22.07
C ARG A 14 -13.42 10.25 -21.50
N GLN A 15 -13.61 11.02 -20.41
CA GLN A 15 -12.57 11.71 -19.66
C GLN A 15 -12.71 11.36 -18.20
N LEU A 16 -11.59 10.99 -17.53
CA LEU A 16 -11.60 10.84 -16.08
C LEU A 16 -11.37 12.19 -15.39
N MET A 17 -12.18 12.45 -14.38
CA MET A 17 -12.12 13.65 -13.55
C MET A 17 -11.77 13.27 -12.12
N ASP A 18 -10.97 14.08 -11.44
CA ASP A 18 -10.76 14.00 -9.99
C ASP A 18 -12.00 14.63 -9.30
N LYS A 19 -12.74 13.84 -8.54
CA LYS A 19 -13.99 14.29 -7.90
C LYS A 19 -13.78 15.41 -6.89
N GLU A 20 -12.64 15.39 -6.20
CA GLU A 20 -12.31 16.37 -5.15
C GLU A 20 -12.03 17.75 -5.73
N THR A 21 -11.25 17.80 -6.81
CA THR A 21 -10.83 19.07 -7.43
C THR A 21 -11.76 19.53 -8.52
N GLY A 22 -12.55 18.62 -9.11
CA GLY A 22 -13.37 18.88 -10.31
C GLY A 22 -12.54 19.07 -11.57
N GLU A 23 -11.24 18.78 -11.53
CA GLU A 23 -10.33 18.92 -12.66
C GLU A 23 -10.13 17.57 -13.36
N LYS A 24 -9.55 17.62 -14.58
CA LYS A 24 -9.18 16.40 -15.31
C LYS A 24 -8.14 15.60 -14.53
N LEU A 25 -8.36 14.28 -14.43
CA LEU A 25 -7.41 13.38 -13.79
C LEU A 25 -6.13 13.29 -14.65
N LEU A 26 -4.99 13.55 -14.01
CA LEU A 26 -3.68 13.43 -14.63
C LEU A 26 -2.90 12.26 -14.01
N VAL A 27 -2.31 11.41 -14.85
CA VAL A 27 -1.30 10.43 -14.49
C VAL A 27 -0.05 10.73 -15.32
N ASP A 28 1.10 10.90 -14.68
CA ASP A 28 2.34 11.33 -15.32
C ASP A 28 2.17 12.60 -16.20
N SER A 29 1.39 13.56 -15.70
CA SER A 29 1.05 14.82 -16.38
C SER A 29 0.23 14.63 -17.66
N LYS A 30 -0.40 13.47 -17.87
CA LYS A 30 -1.26 13.19 -19.03
C LYS A 30 -2.70 12.99 -18.60
N GLU A 31 -3.63 13.57 -19.36
CA GLU A 31 -5.05 13.34 -19.18
C GLU A 31 -5.40 11.87 -19.48
N ILE A 32 -6.29 11.29 -18.68
CA ILE A 32 -6.78 9.92 -18.89
C ILE A 32 -8.07 9.99 -19.66
N THR A 33 -8.01 9.65 -20.93
CA THR A 33 -9.12 9.62 -21.87
C THR A 33 -9.25 8.25 -22.51
N ALA A 34 -10.45 7.91 -22.95
CA ALA A 34 -10.72 6.74 -23.77
C ALA A 34 -11.80 7.06 -24.81
N GLU A 35 -11.76 6.40 -25.94
CA GLU A 35 -12.79 6.54 -26.98
C GLU A 35 -13.13 5.19 -27.62
N THR A 36 -14.35 5.08 -28.10
CA THR A 36 -14.77 3.93 -28.90
C THR A 36 -15.65 4.39 -30.04
N VAL A 37 -15.51 3.76 -31.20
CA VAL A 37 -16.34 4.00 -32.38
C VAL A 37 -17.29 2.82 -32.53
N PHE A 38 -18.57 3.09 -32.68
CA PHE A 38 -19.58 2.05 -32.82
C PHE A 38 -20.69 2.44 -33.80
N VAL A 39 -21.37 1.46 -34.32
CA VAL A 39 -22.59 1.65 -35.15
C VAL A 39 -23.73 1.02 -34.37
N PRO A 40 -24.72 1.81 -33.90
CA PRO A 40 -25.83 1.26 -33.14
C PRO A 40 -26.70 0.35 -34.03
N GLU A 41 -26.93 -0.89 -33.59
CA GLU A 41 -27.78 -1.84 -34.30
C GLU A 41 -29.27 -1.62 -34.01
N THR A 42 -29.55 -1.02 -32.84
CA THR A 42 -30.91 -0.75 -32.35
C THR A 42 -31.01 0.66 -31.79
N LYS A 43 -32.25 1.11 -31.50
CA LYS A 43 -32.48 2.44 -30.89
C LYS A 43 -31.94 2.57 -29.46
N ASN A 44 -31.87 1.46 -28.75
CA ASN A 44 -31.37 1.40 -27.37
C ASN A 44 -30.29 0.33 -27.30
N GLY A 45 -29.21 0.61 -26.56
CA GLY A 45 -28.11 -0.30 -26.38
C GLY A 45 -27.09 0.25 -25.40
N SER A 46 -26.00 -0.47 -25.23
CA SER A 46 -24.84 -0.07 -24.44
C SER A 46 -23.57 -0.31 -25.23
N VAL A 47 -22.53 0.46 -24.93
CA VAL A 47 -21.19 0.30 -25.48
C VAL A 47 -20.17 0.41 -24.35
N ASP A 48 -19.20 -0.52 -24.33
CA ASP A 48 -18.15 -0.50 -23.34
C ASP A 48 -16.99 0.40 -23.81
N VAL A 49 -16.50 1.24 -22.90
CA VAL A 49 -15.27 2.02 -23.08
C VAL A 49 -14.34 1.74 -21.92
N THR A 50 -13.14 1.24 -22.21
CA THR A 50 -12.17 0.79 -21.20
C THR A 50 -11.06 1.82 -21.03
N PHE A 51 -10.77 2.18 -19.77
CA PHE A 51 -9.58 2.92 -19.40
C PHE A 51 -8.51 1.98 -18.87
N ILE A 52 -7.27 2.19 -19.29
CA ILE A 52 -6.10 1.46 -18.77
C ILE A 52 -5.04 2.49 -18.39
N PHE A 53 -4.73 2.58 -17.10
CA PHE A 53 -3.74 3.51 -16.57
C PHE A 53 -3.12 2.96 -15.27
N ASP A 54 -1.96 3.48 -14.88
CA ASP A 54 -1.36 3.16 -13.59
C ASP A 54 -1.99 4.02 -12.49
N ALA A 55 -2.60 3.39 -11.50
CA ALA A 55 -3.25 4.05 -10.39
C ALA A 55 -2.33 4.24 -9.17
N THR A 56 -1.02 3.95 -9.29
CA THR A 56 -0.03 4.20 -8.22
C THR A 56 0.00 5.70 -7.91
N GLY A 57 -0.17 6.05 -6.65
CA GLY A 57 -0.29 7.47 -6.23
C GLY A 57 -1.70 8.06 -6.33
N LEU A 58 -2.70 7.28 -6.80
CA LEU A 58 -4.11 7.70 -6.83
C LEU A 58 -4.96 7.04 -5.73
N HIS A 59 -4.31 6.32 -4.81
CA HIS A 59 -4.99 5.62 -3.73
C HIS A 59 -5.86 6.56 -2.90
N GLY A 60 -7.09 6.12 -2.58
CA GLY A 60 -8.08 6.89 -1.83
C GLY A 60 -8.87 7.91 -2.64
N LYS A 61 -8.45 8.22 -3.87
CA LYS A 61 -9.16 9.17 -4.72
C LYS A 61 -10.48 8.61 -5.26
N GLU A 62 -11.46 9.49 -5.42
CA GLU A 62 -12.68 9.23 -6.16
C GLU A 62 -12.57 9.86 -7.55
N ILE A 63 -12.87 9.07 -8.56
CA ILE A 63 -12.77 9.43 -9.97
C ILE A 63 -14.16 9.39 -10.58
N VAL A 64 -14.53 10.42 -11.33
CA VAL A 64 -15.81 10.48 -12.04
C VAL A 64 -15.56 10.43 -13.55
N VAL A 65 -16.36 9.64 -14.26
CA VAL A 65 -16.28 9.52 -15.71
C VAL A 65 -17.21 10.55 -16.35
N PHE A 66 -16.65 11.45 -17.17
CA PHE A 66 -17.43 12.34 -18.05
C PHE A 66 -17.50 11.74 -19.44
N GLU A 67 -18.62 11.87 -20.12
CA GLU A 67 -18.91 11.20 -21.37
C GLU A 67 -19.50 12.15 -22.39
N ASP A 68 -18.99 12.10 -23.63
CA ASP A 68 -19.52 12.80 -24.79
C ASP A 68 -19.79 11.83 -25.94
N LEU A 69 -20.96 11.96 -26.56
CA LEU A 69 -21.35 11.21 -27.73
C LEU A 69 -21.31 12.12 -28.97
N TYR A 70 -20.59 11.72 -30.00
CA TYR A 70 -20.47 12.44 -31.26
C TYR A 70 -20.95 11.62 -32.44
N ARG A 71 -21.52 12.27 -33.43
CA ARG A 71 -21.73 11.75 -34.79
C ARG A 71 -21.18 12.76 -35.80
N GLU A 72 -20.32 12.31 -36.70
CA GLU A 72 -19.72 13.16 -37.74
C GLU A 72 -19.09 14.46 -37.16
N ASN A 73 -18.43 14.33 -35.97
CA ASN A 73 -17.85 15.44 -35.19
C ASN A 73 -18.88 16.43 -34.59
N VAL A 74 -20.18 16.13 -34.65
CA VAL A 74 -21.22 16.91 -33.97
C VAL A 74 -21.49 16.27 -32.61
N LEU A 75 -21.40 17.06 -31.53
CA LEU A 75 -21.78 16.63 -30.18
C LEU A 75 -23.30 16.38 -30.13
N LEU A 76 -23.70 15.16 -29.83
CA LEU A 76 -25.11 14.76 -29.71
C LEU A 76 -25.60 14.79 -28.27
N ALA A 77 -24.76 14.36 -27.34
CA ALA A 77 -25.09 14.27 -25.92
C ALA A 77 -23.82 14.36 -25.08
N THR A 78 -23.97 14.89 -23.87
CA THR A 78 -22.93 14.90 -22.83
C THR A 78 -23.50 14.44 -21.51
N HIS A 79 -22.69 13.71 -20.74
CA HIS A 79 -22.95 13.39 -19.36
C HIS A 79 -21.72 13.80 -18.53
N ALA A 80 -21.82 14.93 -17.82
CA ALA A 80 -20.71 15.58 -17.14
C ALA A 80 -21.18 16.13 -15.77
N ASP A 81 -21.67 15.22 -14.92
CA ASP A 81 -22.03 15.53 -13.54
C ASP A 81 -20.98 14.96 -12.59
N ILE A 82 -20.22 15.84 -11.93
CA ILE A 82 -19.17 15.48 -10.99
C ILE A 82 -19.71 14.75 -9.74
N ASN A 83 -21.01 14.90 -9.45
CA ASN A 83 -21.66 14.28 -8.30
C ASN A 83 -22.41 12.98 -8.66
N ASP A 84 -22.32 12.52 -9.91
CA ASP A 84 -22.98 11.29 -10.31
C ASP A 84 -22.30 10.06 -9.67
N GLU A 85 -22.99 9.46 -8.70
CA GLU A 85 -22.53 8.24 -8.01
C GLU A 85 -22.45 7.03 -8.96
N GLY A 86 -23.30 6.98 -10.02
CA GLY A 86 -23.28 5.93 -11.03
C GLY A 86 -22.04 5.97 -11.93
N GLN A 87 -21.38 7.13 -12.03
CA GLN A 87 -20.14 7.37 -12.78
C GLN A 87 -18.92 7.49 -11.88
N THR A 88 -19.07 7.33 -10.56
CA THR A 88 -17.99 7.48 -9.58
C THR A 88 -17.33 6.13 -9.29
N VAL A 89 -16.01 6.09 -9.37
CA VAL A 89 -15.18 4.95 -8.96
C VAL A 89 -14.20 5.40 -7.88
N LYS A 90 -14.17 4.69 -6.77
CA LYS A 90 -13.18 4.91 -5.70
C LYS A 90 -11.99 3.98 -5.87
N ILE A 91 -10.79 4.55 -5.94
CA ILE A 91 -9.54 3.79 -5.90
C ILE A 91 -9.24 3.45 -4.43
N LYS A 92 -9.19 2.16 -4.12
CA LYS A 92 -8.95 1.70 -2.76
C LYS A 92 -7.53 2.02 -2.31
N ASN A 93 -7.38 2.31 -1.01
CA ASN A 93 -6.08 2.32 -0.37
C ASN A 93 -5.63 0.88 -0.12
N PRO A 94 -4.40 0.50 -0.46
CA PRO A 94 -3.78 -0.67 0.11
C PRO A 94 -3.71 -0.57 1.64
N GLU A 95 -3.84 -1.71 2.30
CA GLU A 95 -3.74 -1.81 3.75
C GLU A 95 -2.64 -2.82 4.09
N ILE A 96 -1.89 -2.54 5.15
CA ILE A 96 -1.00 -3.51 5.79
C ILE A 96 -1.37 -3.63 7.27
N GLY A 97 -1.29 -4.86 7.78
CA GLY A 97 -1.43 -5.17 9.19
C GLY A 97 -0.38 -6.21 9.55
N THR A 98 0.17 -6.18 10.74
CA THR A 98 1.38 -6.93 11.01
C THR A 98 1.34 -7.63 12.36
N LYS A 99 2.22 -8.63 12.57
CA LYS A 99 2.34 -9.38 13.80
C LYS A 99 3.79 -9.78 14.03
N ALA A 100 4.44 -9.14 14.98
CA ALA A 100 5.81 -9.43 15.36
C ALA A 100 5.91 -10.47 16.47
N THR A 101 6.90 -11.36 16.35
CA THR A 101 7.26 -12.36 17.40
C THR A 101 8.77 -12.60 17.38
N ALA A 102 9.33 -12.99 18.53
CA ALA A 102 10.68 -13.53 18.62
C ALA A 102 10.57 -15.02 18.97
N ASP A 103 11.11 -15.91 18.11
CA ASP A 103 10.96 -17.37 18.22
C ASP A 103 9.49 -17.82 18.45
N GLY A 104 8.55 -17.16 17.78
CA GLY A 104 7.11 -17.40 17.92
C GLY A 104 6.49 -16.91 19.24
N LYS A 105 7.21 -16.15 20.06
CA LYS A 105 6.79 -15.63 21.35
C LYS A 105 6.72 -14.10 21.37
N LYS A 106 5.96 -13.56 22.32
CA LYS A 106 5.89 -12.12 22.60
C LYS A 106 6.92 -11.64 23.61
N GLU A 107 7.61 -12.57 24.26
CA GLU A 107 8.65 -12.29 25.25
C GLU A 107 9.83 -13.22 25.02
N ILE A 108 11.04 -12.67 25.05
CA ILE A 108 12.29 -13.40 24.84
C ILE A 108 13.40 -12.90 25.75
N THR A 109 14.30 -13.82 26.13
CA THR A 109 15.56 -13.52 26.82
C THR A 109 16.68 -14.22 26.05
N ALA A 110 17.53 -13.46 25.36
CA ALA A 110 18.64 -14.01 24.59
C ALA A 110 19.70 -12.92 24.30
N ASP A 111 20.95 -13.33 24.05
CA ASP A 111 22.03 -12.44 23.62
C ASP A 111 21.80 -11.93 22.18
N LYS A 112 21.38 -12.83 21.30
CA LYS A 112 21.06 -12.52 19.91
C LYS A 112 19.59 -12.79 19.67
N ILE A 113 18.90 -11.80 19.18
CA ILE A 113 17.45 -11.86 18.95
C ILE A 113 17.18 -11.76 17.44
N THR A 114 16.25 -12.58 16.99
CA THR A 114 15.60 -12.43 15.68
C THR A 114 14.11 -12.24 15.92
N ILE A 115 13.60 -11.07 15.54
CA ILE A 115 12.17 -10.79 15.52
C ILE A 115 11.68 -11.05 14.10
N THR A 116 10.70 -11.94 13.96
CA THR A 116 9.98 -12.17 12.71
C THR A 116 8.68 -11.39 12.76
N ASP A 117 8.49 -10.54 11.78
CA ASP A 117 7.27 -9.79 11.58
C ASP A 117 6.55 -10.32 10.34
N VAL A 118 5.30 -10.78 10.53
CA VAL A 118 4.43 -11.26 9.47
C VAL A 118 3.51 -10.12 9.08
N VAL A 119 3.77 -9.54 7.92
CA VAL A 119 3.00 -8.42 7.37
C VAL A 119 1.92 -8.95 6.43
N SER A 120 0.66 -8.84 6.82
CA SER A 120 -0.49 -9.08 5.96
C SER A 120 -0.76 -7.86 5.10
N TYR A 121 -1.14 -8.08 3.85
CA TYR A 121 -1.50 -7.01 2.94
C TYR A 121 -2.86 -7.23 2.28
N LYS A 122 -3.51 -6.13 1.88
CA LYS A 122 -4.81 -6.13 1.21
C LYS A 122 -4.86 -5.05 0.13
N ASP A 123 -5.64 -5.34 -0.92
CA ASP A 123 -5.88 -4.48 -2.08
C ASP A 123 -4.59 -4.14 -2.89
N LEU A 124 -3.54 -5.01 -2.85
CA LEU A 124 -2.37 -4.88 -3.72
C LEU A 124 -2.65 -5.37 -5.13
N THR A 125 -1.92 -4.85 -6.11
CA THR A 125 -2.00 -5.27 -7.52
C THR A 125 -1.11 -6.50 -7.74
N PRO A 126 -1.67 -7.68 -8.10
CA PRO A 126 -0.86 -8.86 -8.41
C PRO A 126 0.12 -8.64 -9.56
N GLY A 127 1.30 -9.27 -9.47
CA GLY A 127 2.33 -9.19 -10.50
C GLY A 127 3.14 -7.88 -10.53
N LYS A 128 2.90 -6.96 -9.60
CA LYS A 128 3.71 -5.74 -9.42
C LYS A 128 4.68 -5.94 -8.26
N GLU A 129 5.87 -5.36 -8.36
CA GLU A 129 6.87 -5.39 -7.30
C GLU A 129 6.55 -4.34 -6.23
N TYR A 130 6.71 -4.73 -4.97
CA TYR A 130 6.57 -3.87 -3.80
C TYR A 130 7.80 -3.99 -2.91
N LYS A 131 8.17 -2.89 -2.26
CA LYS A 131 9.21 -2.84 -1.24
C LYS A 131 8.57 -2.54 0.12
N LEU A 132 8.86 -3.39 1.09
CA LEU A 132 8.49 -3.21 2.49
C LEU A 132 9.74 -2.83 3.26
N THR A 133 9.67 -1.79 4.07
CA THR A 133 10.73 -1.39 5.01
C THR A 133 10.17 -1.44 6.41
N GLY A 134 11.01 -1.85 7.37
CA GLY A 134 10.65 -1.90 8.77
C GLY A 134 11.72 -1.30 9.65
N VAL A 135 11.31 -0.74 10.80
CA VAL A 135 12.17 -0.24 11.86
C VAL A 135 11.63 -0.63 13.21
N LEU A 136 12.50 -1.04 14.14
CA LEU A 136 12.10 -1.28 15.51
C LEU A 136 12.14 0.02 16.31
N MET A 137 11.05 0.27 17.06
CA MET A 137 10.88 1.39 17.97
C MET A 137 10.99 0.92 19.41
N ASN A 138 11.55 1.73 20.29
CA ASN A 138 11.48 1.52 21.74
C ASN A 138 10.14 2.08 22.24
N LYS A 139 9.25 1.22 22.76
CA LYS A 139 7.92 1.63 23.19
C LYS A 139 7.93 2.68 24.30
N ALA A 140 8.88 2.59 25.21
CA ALA A 140 8.96 3.49 26.37
C ALA A 140 9.36 4.93 26.01
N THR A 141 10.21 5.09 24.98
CA THR A 141 10.72 6.42 24.58
C THR A 141 10.06 6.96 23.32
N ASN A 142 9.38 6.10 22.56
CA ASN A 142 8.83 6.39 21.23
C ASN A 142 9.91 6.83 20.22
N ASP A 143 11.16 6.40 20.46
CA ASP A 143 12.28 6.62 19.54
C ASP A 143 12.66 5.32 18.85
N LYS A 144 13.43 5.40 17.76
CA LYS A 144 13.99 4.23 17.11
C LYS A 144 14.91 3.46 18.05
N LEU A 145 14.80 2.12 18.07
CA LEU A 145 15.71 1.29 18.82
C LEU A 145 17.11 1.38 18.23
N LEU A 146 18.06 1.77 19.05
CA LEU A 146 19.47 1.82 18.67
C LEU A 146 20.27 0.73 19.41
N ILE A 147 21.05 -0.05 18.67
CA ILE A 147 22.04 -0.97 19.19
C ILE A 147 23.39 -0.58 18.60
N ASP A 148 24.43 -0.38 19.41
CA ASP A 148 25.72 0.18 18.96
C ASP A 148 25.56 1.51 18.19
N GLY A 149 24.55 2.33 18.55
CA GLY A 149 24.25 3.60 17.87
C GLY A 149 23.62 3.43 16.47
N LYS A 150 23.20 2.23 16.08
CA LYS A 150 22.56 1.94 14.78
C LYS A 150 21.11 1.56 14.95
N GLU A 151 20.27 2.08 14.05
CA GLU A 151 18.88 1.67 13.95
C GLU A 151 18.75 0.19 13.57
N ILE A 152 17.76 -0.49 14.14
CA ILE A 152 17.45 -1.87 13.78
C ILE A 152 16.34 -1.82 12.74
N THR A 153 16.74 -2.12 11.50
CA THR A 153 15.85 -2.06 10.32
C THR A 153 15.82 -3.37 9.58
N ALA A 154 14.77 -3.58 8.80
CA ALA A 154 14.65 -4.70 7.88
C ALA A 154 13.99 -4.24 6.56
N GLU A 155 14.22 -4.98 5.49
CA GLU A 155 13.62 -4.74 4.19
C GLU A 155 13.22 -6.06 3.54
N ALA A 156 12.11 -6.05 2.81
CA ALA A 156 11.69 -7.15 1.96
C ALA A 156 11.16 -6.59 0.62
N THR A 157 11.52 -7.26 -0.48
CA THR A 157 10.95 -6.97 -1.80
C THR A 157 10.16 -8.19 -2.24
N PHE A 158 8.93 -7.99 -2.70
CA PHE A 158 8.05 -9.08 -3.08
C PHE A 158 7.10 -8.70 -4.22
N THR A 159 6.60 -9.74 -4.90
CA THR A 159 5.58 -9.59 -5.95
C THR A 159 4.36 -10.41 -5.57
N PRO A 160 3.27 -9.77 -5.14
CA PRO A 160 2.07 -10.48 -4.73
C PRO A 160 1.45 -11.28 -5.88
N LYS A 161 0.96 -12.48 -5.59
CA LYS A 161 0.23 -13.33 -6.55
C LYS A 161 -1.27 -13.09 -6.52
N ALA A 162 -1.77 -12.49 -5.44
CA ALA A 162 -3.16 -12.15 -5.21
C ALA A 162 -3.25 -10.77 -4.57
N THR A 163 -4.45 -10.18 -4.55
CA THR A 163 -4.70 -8.87 -3.94
C THR A 163 -4.51 -8.84 -2.42
N THR A 164 -4.53 -10.04 -1.79
CA THR A 164 -4.31 -10.24 -0.37
C THR A 164 -3.25 -11.33 -0.16
N GLY A 165 -2.50 -11.26 0.93
CA GLY A 165 -1.51 -12.25 1.31
C GLY A 165 -0.66 -11.79 2.47
N GLU A 166 0.48 -12.46 2.65
CA GLU A 166 1.43 -12.17 3.72
C GLU A 166 2.86 -12.16 3.17
N VAL A 167 3.73 -11.39 3.82
CA VAL A 167 5.17 -11.35 3.60
C VAL A 167 5.87 -11.30 4.96
N GLU A 168 6.95 -12.06 5.10
CA GLU A 168 7.74 -12.05 6.33
C GLU A 168 8.92 -11.09 6.20
N MET A 169 9.21 -10.39 7.29
CA MET A 169 10.36 -9.53 7.47
C MET A 169 11.06 -9.89 8.79
N THR A 170 12.40 -9.87 8.82
CA THR A 170 13.15 -10.25 10.01
C THR A 170 14.11 -9.15 10.44
N PHE A 171 14.09 -8.84 11.74
CA PHE A 171 15.04 -7.98 12.41
C PHE A 171 15.99 -8.85 13.26
N THR A 172 17.30 -8.73 13.06
CA THR A 172 18.28 -9.48 13.84
C THR A 172 19.29 -8.53 14.46
N PHE A 173 19.49 -8.63 15.75
CA PHE A 173 20.42 -7.78 16.49
C PHE A 173 20.96 -8.46 17.74
N ASP A 174 22.03 -7.88 18.30
CA ASP A 174 22.62 -8.29 19.56
C ASP A 174 21.98 -7.52 20.71
N ALA A 175 21.28 -8.20 21.60
CA ALA A 175 20.54 -7.58 22.70
C ALA A 175 21.35 -7.44 23.99
N ARG A 176 22.67 -7.78 24.00
CA ARG A 176 23.52 -7.68 25.21
C ARG A 176 23.69 -6.26 25.73
N GLU A 177 23.41 -5.27 24.89
CA GLU A 177 23.42 -3.85 25.30
C GLU A 177 22.14 -3.41 26.00
N LEU A 178 21.05 -4.16 25.85
CA LEU A 178 19.81 -3.89 26.55
C LEU A 178 19.96 -4.32 28.00
N THR A 179 20.31 -3.38 28.87
CA THR A 179 20.57 -3.64 30.30
C THR A 179 19.31 -3.67 31.15
N VAL A 180 18.20 -3.28 30.59
CA VAL A 180 16.87 -3.25 31.22
C VAL A 180 15.85 -3.95 30.32
N GLU A 181 14.76 -4.38 30.93
CA GLU A 181 13.62 -4.88 30.17
C GLU A 181 13.17 -3.80 29.16
N THR A 182 13.03 -4.21 27.90
CA THR A 182 12.72 -3.30 26.79
C THR A 182 11.59 -3.87 25.95
N GLU A 183 10.53 -3.11 25.76
CA GLU A 183 9.48 -3.41 24.79
C GLU A 183 9.80 -2.72 23.47
N VAL A 184 9.80 -3.49 22.40
CA VAL A 184 10.04 -2.99 21.03
C VAL A 184 8.78 -3.20 20.19
N VAL A 185 8.51 -2.23 19.33
CA VAL A 185 7.38 -2.25 18.39
C VAL A 185 7.93 -2.11 16.98
N ALA A 186 7.48 -2.97 16.08
CA ALA A 186 7.87 -2.87 14.69
C ALA A 186 6.95 -1.85 13.97
N PHE A 187 7.52 -0.96 13.18
CA PHE A 187 6.81 -0.03 12.30
C PHE A 187 7.18 -0.34 10.87
N GLU A 188 6.20 -0.42 9.98
CA GLU A 188 6.38 -0.80 8.59
C GLU A 188 5.83 0.26 7.64
N THR A 189 6.51 0.38 6.51
CA THR A 189 6.08 1.20 5.38
C THR A 189 6.18 0.41 4.09
N LEU A 190 5.10 0.39 3.33
CA LEU A 190 5.00 -0.28 2.03
C LEU A 190 5.13 0.74 0.90
N TYR A 191 5.99 0.43 -0.06
CA TYR A 191 6.26 1.27 -1.22
C TYR A 191 5.99 0.52 -2.52
N ARG A 192 5.60 1.26 -3.54
CA ARG A 192 5.61 0.82 -4.94
C ARG A 192 6.20 1.92 -5.82
N ASP A 193 7.17 1.57 -6.66
CA ASP A 193 7.87 2.51 -7.55
C ASP A 193 8.43 3.75 -6.80
N GLY A 194 8.86 3.55 -5.53
CA GLY A 194 9.37 4.61 -4.66
C GLY A 194 8.30 5.49 -3.99
N ILE A 195 7.02 5.24 -4.27
CA ILE A 195 5.89 5.95 -3.66
C ILE A 195 5.41 5.17 -2.45
N GLU A 196 5.27 5.85 -1.30
CA GLU A 196 4.65 5.29 -0.10
C GLU A 196 3.16 5.06 -0.35
N ILE A 197 2.68 3.84 -0.11
CA ILE A 197 1.29 3.46 -0.37
C ILE A 197 0.53 2.97 0.86
N ALA A 198 1.23 2.49 1.88
CA ALA A 198 0.63 2.14 3.17
C ALA A 198 1.68 2.19 4.29
N VAL A 199 1.24 2.53 5.50
CA VAL A 199 2.06 2.58 6.71
C VAL A 199 1.32 1.86 7.83
N HIS A 200 2.06 1.10 8.63
CA HIS A 200 1.61 0.61 9.93
C HIS A 200 2.62 1.09 10.98
N ALA A 201 2.21 2.07 11.80
CA ALA A 201 3.08 2.76 12.77
C ALA A 201 2.28 3.17 14.01
N ASP A 202 1.84 2.18 14.78
CA ASP A 202 1.15 2.37 16.05
C ASP A 202 2.01 1.84 17.20
N ILE A 203 2.55 2.75 18.03
CA ILE A 203 3.42 2.41 19.16
C ILE A 203 2.70 1.58 20.24
N GLU A 204 1.38 1.65 20.28
CA GLU A 204 0.56 0.92 21.25
C GLU A 204 0.05 -0.43 20.73
N ASP A 205 0.39 -0.79 19.48
CA ASP A 205 -0.05 -2.06 18.90
C ASP A 205 0.61 -3.26 19.59
N GLU A 206 -0.18 -3.99 20.41
CA GLU A 206 0.24 -5.23 21.09
C GLU A 206 0.57 -6.35 20.08
N GLY A 207 -0.03 -6.34 18.89
CA GLY A 207 0.28 -7.26 17.80
C GLY A 207 1.72 -7.10 17.27
N GLN A 208 2.27 -5.90 17.38
CA GLN A 208 3.61 -5.50 16.97
C GLN A 208 4.63 -5.50 18.10
N THR A 209 4.17 -5.56 19.35
CA THR A 209 5.04 -5.45 20.53
C THR A 209 5.72 -6.77 20.83
N VAL A 210 7.04 -6.74 21.03
CA VAL A 210 7.86 -7.84 21.56
C VAL A 210 8.61 -7.33 22.80
N LYS A 211 8.49 -8.06 23.89
CA LYS A 211 9.17 -7.78 25.15
C LYS A 211 10.52 -8.51 25.19
N ILE A 212 11.58 -7.78 25.43
CA ILE A 212 12.93 -8.29 25.57
C ILE A 212 13.32 -8.16 27.03
N THR A 213 13.51 -9.31 27.69
CA THR A 213 13.98 -9.35 29.07
C THR A 213 15.49 -9.38 29.07
N SER A 214 16.13 -8.48 29.81
CA SER A 214 17.58 -8.43 29.96
C SER A 214 18.10 -9.74 30.58
N LEU A 215 19.20 -10.26 30.05
CA LEU A 215 19.92 -11.34 30.72
C LEU A 215 20.44 -10.81 32.07
N ASP A 216 19.95 -11.36 33.16
CA ASP A 216 20.51 -11.08 34.47
C ASP A 216 21.99 -11.51 34.48
N LYS A 217 22.90 -10.55 34.33
CA LYS A 217 24.32 -10.78 34.57
C LYS A 217 24.50 -10.94 36.08
N GLY A 218 24.01 -12.09 36.60
CA GLY A 218 24.01 -12.39 38.01
C GLY A 218 25.29 -11.89 38.63
N THR A 219 25.19 -11.06 39.65
CA THR A 219 26.27 -10.72 40.57
C THR A 219 26.77 -12.06 41.12
N GLN A 220 27.93 -12.54 40.58
CA GLN A 220 28.63 -13.67 41.13
C GLN A 220 28.82 -13.36 42.63
N PRO A 221 28.33 -14.18 43.56
CA PRO A 221 28.61 -13.95 44.96
C PRO A 221 30.14 -13.96 45.13
N PHE A 222 30.68 -12.85 45.62
CA PHE A 222 32.07 -12.82 46.04
C PHE A 222 32.26 -13.86 47.11
N VAL A 223 32.95 -14.95 46.77
CA VAL A 223 33.45 -15.89 47.80
C VAL A 223 34.62 -15.19 48.43
N VAL A 224 34.37 -14.60 49.61
CA VAL A 224 35.43 -14.15 50.52
C VAL A 224 36.08 -15.43 51.04
N CYS A 225 37.25 -15.78 50.51
CA CYS A 225 38.08 -16.80 51.14
C CYS A 225 38.76 -16.10 52.34
N ASP A 226 38.21 -16.26 53.51
CA ASP A 226 38.92 -15.97 54.78
C ASP A 226 40.06 -17.00 54.92
N GLY A 227 41.31 -16.47 54.85
CA GLY A 227 42.54 -17.22 55.09
C GLY A 227 42.91 -17.33 56.58
#